data_c807071000b744c3b5b99244cd63e4a2
#
_entry.id   c807071000b744c3b5b99244cd63e4a2
#
_cell.length_a   1.000
_cell.length_b   1.000
_cell.length_c   1.000
_cell.angle_alpha   90.00
_cell.angle_beta   90.00
_cell.angle_gamma   90.00
#
_symmetry.space_group_name_H-M   'P 1'
#
loop_
_entity.id
_entity.type
_entity.pdbx_description
1 polymer ?
#
loop_
_entity_poly.entity_id
_entity_poly.type
_entity_poly.pdbx_seq_one_letter_code
_entity_poly.pdbx_strand_id
1 'polypeptide(L)'
;MQSNPFIEAVFPSPVHSSFVEVLQEGFMLPAMTGTSIRDVLCNQWGVEDEYLDHRINTVFLDGKPVDNVDSAVITDGSVLALSASMPGFVGAALRKGGFYAPMRSGITHSESTTAELHTRCIFTLKLFNLVAEELGSSFLMKGVWLQSASFREFLSRHEKSLSDRCSRWNMDDQDLDLTGILKSPIWKNSEFVLFRVSVSD
;
A
#
# COMPACT_ATOMS: atom_id res chain seq x y z
N MET A 1 26.53 4.56 3.71
CA MET A 1 25.06 4.44 3.56
C MET A 1 24.70 3.05 4.04
N GLN A 2 23.99 2.91 5.14
CA GLN A 2 23.45 1.62 5.52
C GLN A 2 22.36 1.28 4.48
N SER A 3 22.52 0.15 3.79
CA SER A 3 21.47 -0.36 2.92
C SER A 3 20.29 -0.77 3.80
N ASN A 4 19.09 -0.36 3.43
CA ASN A 4 17.89 -0.84 4.11
C ASN A 4 17.79 -2.36 3.95
N PRO A 5 17.44 -3.10 4.99
CA PRO A 5 17.34 -4.56 4.93
C PRO A 5 16.23 -4.99 3.97
N PHE A 6 16.45 -6.11 3.32
CA PHE A 6 15.50 -6.74 2.42
C PHE A 6 15.03 -8.07 3.01
N ILE A 7 13.71 -8.22 3.12
CA ILE A 7 13.08 -9.46 3.56
C ILE A 7 12.21 -9.99 2.42
N GLU A 8 12.43 -11.26 2.06
CA GLU A 8 11.60 -12.00 1.12
C GLU A 8 10.97 -13.21 1.81
N ALA A 9 9.70 -13.45 1.47
CA ALA A 9 8.96 -14.60 1.98
C ALA A 9 8.22 -15.32 0.86
N VAL A 10 8.20 -16.65 0.88
CA VAL A 10 7.53 -17.47 -0.13
C VAL A 10 6.26 -18.07 0.47
N PHE A 11 5.11 -17.70 -0.09
CA PHE A 11 3.79 -18.12 0.38
C PHE A 11 2.99 -18.83 -0.71
N PRO A 12 2.08 -19.74 -0.34
CA PRO A 12 1.06 -20.23 -1.27
C PRO A 12 0.03 -19.13 -1.56
N SER A 13 -0.57 -19.17 -2.74
CA SER A 13 -1.69 -18.28 -3.09
C SER A 13 -2.96 -18.66 -2.27
N PRO A 14 -3.80 -17.68 -1.88
CA PRO A 14 -3.66 -16.24 -2.08
C PRO A 14 -2.80 -15.57 -0.97
N VAL A 15 -1.83 -14.78 -1.38
CA VAL A 15 -0.87 -14.11 -0.50
C VAL A 15 -1.52 -13.05 0.38
N HIS A 16 -2.44 -12.25 -0.20
CA HIS A 16 -3.05 -11.10 0.51
C HIS A 16 -3.65 -11.49 1.86
N SER A 17 -4.22 -12.69 1.97
CA SER A 17 -4.91 -13.15 3.20
C SER A 17 -4.00 -13.22 4.43
N SER A 18 -2.70 -13.38 4.24
CA SER A 18 -1.71 -13.35 5.33
C SER A 18 -1.28 -11.94 5.74
N PHE A 19 -1.54 -10.94 4.88
CA PHE A 19 -1.01 -9.57 5.03
C PHE A 19 -2.08 -8.48 4.97
N VAL A 20 -3.36 -8.83 5.17
CA VAL A 20 -4.48 -7.86 5.13
C VAL A 20 -4.23 -6.68 6.06
N GLU A 21 -3.72 -6.93 7.27
CA GLU A 21 -3.41 -5.90 8.25
C GLU A 21 -2.34 -4.93 7.72
N VAL A 22 -1.26 -5.46 7.15
CA VAL A 22 -0.18 -4.66 6.53
C VAL A 22 -0.72 -3.80 5.39
N LEU A 23 -1.59 -4.37 4.54
CA LEU A 23 -2.20 -3.64 3.41
C LEU A 23 -3.12 -2.50 3.88
N GLN A 24 -3.82 -2.69 5.01
CA GLN A 24 -4.73 -1.70 5.59
C GLN A 24 -4.01 -0.65 6.45
N GLU A 25 -2.99 -1.03 7.21
CA GLU A 25 -2.15 -0.10 7.96
C GLU A 25 -1.38 0.83 7.03
N GLY A 26 -0.98 0.31 5.88
CA GLY A 26 -0.32 1.02 4.80
C GLY A 26 1.13 0.62 4.61
N PHE A 27 1.56 0.76 3.39
CA PHE A 27 2.91 0.48 2.94
C PHE A 27 3.40 1.61 2.02
N MET A 28 4.70 1.82 2.00
CA MET A 28 5.27 2.94 1.25
C MET A 28 5.75 2.49 -0.12
N LEU A 29 5.50 3.36 -1.10
CA LEU A 29 5.87 3.16 -2.50
C LEU A 29 6.59 4.41 -3.03
N PRO A 30 7.61 4.23 -3.88
CA PRO A 30 8.19 5.35 -4.61
C PRO A 30 7.24 5.81 -5.73
N ALA A 31 7.24 7.12 -5.95
CA ALA A 31 6.56 7.77 -7.06
C ALA A 31 7.35 8.99 -7.55
N MET A 32 6.83 9.67 -8.56
CA MET A 32 7.31 10.99 -8.98
C MET A 32 6.35 12.06 -8.45
N THR A 33 6.87 13.11 -7.81
CA THR A 33 6.03 14.25 -7.38
C THR A 33 5.37 14.94 -8.56
N GLY A 34 4.23 15.57 -8.32
CA GLY A 34 3.54 16.30 -9.37
C GLY A 34 2.81 15.42 -10.39
N THR A 35 2.76 14.10 -10.17
CA THR A 35 1.98 13.17 -11.00
C THR A 35 0.61 12.89 -10.40
N SER A 36 -0.38 12.69 -11.23
CA SER A 36 -1.73 12.37 -10.79
C SER A 36 -1.83 10.99 -10.14
N ILE A 37 -2.88 10.78 -9.34
CA ILE A 37 -3.17 9.46 -8.76
C ILE A 37 -3.27 8.40 -9.86
N ARG A 38 -3.93 8.71 -11.00
CA ARG A 38 -4.02 7.79 -12.14
C ARG A 38 -2.63 7.44 -12.67
N ASP A 39 -1.80 8.42 -12.94
CA ASP A 39 -0.46 8.17 -13.47
C ASP A 39 0.38 7.31 -12.52
N VAL A 40 0.35 7.59 -11.21
CA VAL A 40 1.05 6.79 -10.22
C VAL A 40 0.52 5.35 -10.20
N LEU A 41 -0.79 5.16 -10.09
CA LEU A 41 -1.36 3.82 -9.96
C LEU A 41 -1.24 3.01 -11.26
N CYS A 42 -1.59 3.62 -12.40
CA CYS A 42 -1.67 2.88 -13.66
C CYS A 42 -0.31 2.79 -14.37
N ASN A 43 0.39 3.91 -14.57
CA ASN A 43 1.63 3.91 -15.34
C ASN A 43 2.85 3.48 -14.52
N GLN A 44 2.93 3.87 -13.23
CA GLN A 44 4.10 3.54 -12.43
C GLN A 44 3.94 2.21 -11.69
N TRP A 45 2.72 1.88 -11.24
CA TRP A 45 2.47 0.66 -10.45
C TRP A 45 1.66 -0.42 -11.16
N GLY A 46 1.15 -0.15 -12.37
CA GLY A 46 0.54 -1.12 -13.26
C GLY A 46 -0.84 -1.61 -12.80
N VAL A 47 -1.61 -0.74 -12.15
CA VAL A 47 -3.04 -0.95 -11.94
C VAL A 47 -3.75 -0.69 -13.26
N GLU A 48 -4.66 -1.55 -13.67
CA GLU A 48 -5.42 -1.36 -14.91
C GLU A 48 -6.35 -0.14 -14.81
N ASP A 49 -6.41 0.69 -15.86
CA ASP A 49 -7.27 1.88 -15.90
C ASP A 49 -8.74 1.54 -15.66
N GLU A 50 -9.23 0.47 -16.27
CA GLU A 50 -10.60 -0.02 -16.09
C GLU A 50 -10.86 -0.41 -14.61
N TYR A 51 -9.88 -1.00 -13.94
CA TYR A 51 -9.98 -1.32 -12.53
C TYR A 51 -10.06 -0.06 -11.67
N LEU A 52 -9.22 0.94 -11.93
CA LEU A 52 -9.25 2.23 -11.24
C LEU A 52 -10.60 2.94 -11.43
N ASP A 53 -11.16 2.91 -12.64
CA ASP A 53 -12.39 3.63 -12.95
C ASP A 53 -13.63 2.95 -12.38
N HIS A 54 -13.73 1.64 -12.45
CA HIS A 54 -14.95 0.90 -12.17
C HIS A 54 -14.93 0.12 -10.86
N ARG A 55 -13.76 -0.26 -10.37
CA ARG A 55 -13.65 -1.08 -9.15
C ARG A 55 -13.29 -0.26 -7.92
N ILE A 56 -12.42 0.75 -8.04
CA ILE A 56 -12.06 1.64 -6.95
C ILE A 56 -13.09 2.77 -6.88
N ASN A 57 -14.06 2.62 -5.99
CA ASN A 57 -15.15 3.58 -5.84
C ASN A 57 -14.87 4.68 -4.81
N THR A 58 -13.97 4.45 -3.86
CA THR A 58 -13.63 5.41 -2.82
C THR A 58 -12.13 5.62 -2.77
N VAL A 59 -11.73 6.87 -2.94
CA VAL A 59 -10.33 7.31 -2.92
C VAL A 59 -10.19 8.43 -1.90
N PHE A 60 -9.21 8.31 -1.02
CA PHE A 60 -8.79 9.38 -0.12
C PHE A 60 -7.34 9.75 -0.36
N LEU A 61 -7.05 11.03 -0.40
CA LEU A 61 -5.70 11.57 -0.39
C LEU A 61 -5.56 12.48 0.84
N ASP A 62 -4.61 12.14 1.71
CA ASP A 62 -4.35 12.85 2.97
C ASP A 62 -5.61 13.05 3.83
N GLY A 63 -6.42 11.98 3.91
CA GLY A 63 -7.67 11.96 4.67
C GLY A 63 -8.85 12.69 4.02
N LYS A 64 -8.68 13.25 2.82
CA LYS A 64 -9.75 13.94 2.08
C LYS A 64 -10.24 13.09 0.92
N PRO A 65 -11.58 12.97 0.71
CA PRO A 65 -12.13 12.27 -0.44
C PRO A 65 -11.70 12.94 -1.75
N VAL A 66 -11.35 12.10 -2.74
CA VAL A 66 -10.97 12.53 -4.09
C VAL A 66 -12.06 12.16 -5.07
N ASP A 67 -12.49 13.11 -5.89
CA ASP A 67 -13.47 12.89 -6.97
C ASP A 67 -12.79 12.69 -8.32
N ASN A 68 -11.71 13.41 -8.57
CA ASN A 68 -10.98 13.38 -9.83
C ASN A 68 -9.55 12.88 -9.60
N VAL A 69 -9.29 11.64 -10.00
CA VAL A 69 -7.96 11.00 -9.87
C VAL A 69 -6.94 11.49 -10.91
N ASP A 70 -7.41 12.21 -11.93
CA ASP A 70 -6.57 12.76 -12.99
C ASP A 70 -5.96 14.11 -12.60
N SER A 71 -6.60 14.83 -11.67
CA SER A 71 -6.15 16.14 -11.20
C SER A 71 -5.55 16.12 -9.79
N ALA A 72 -5.90 15.13 -8.96
CA ALA A 72 -5.32 14.98 -7.63
C ALA A 72 -3.88 14.46 -7.72
N VAL A 73 -2.95 15.21 -7.14
CA VAL A 73 -1.50 15.02 -7.30
C VAL A 73 -0.89 14.42 -6.04
N ILE A 74 -0.01 13.42 -6.21
CA ILE A 74 0.79 12.82 -5.14
C ILE A 74 2.00 13.70 -4.84
N THR A 75 2.24 13.94 -3.55
CA THR A 75 3.42 14.64 -3.04
C THR A 75 4.19 13.74 -2.06
N ASP A 76 5.38 14.18 -1.67
CA ASP A 76 6.17 13.41 -0.69
C ASP A 76 5.44 13.30 0.64
N GLY A 77 5.39 12.08 1.18
CA GLY A 77 4.68 11.77 2.42
C GLY A 77 3.16 11.65 2.31
N SER A 78 2.55 11.85 1.13
CA SER A 78 1.11 11.69 0.93
C SER A 78 0.61 10.30 1.36
N VAL A 79 -0.62 10.24 1.85
CA VAL A 79 -1.32 9.01 2.22
C VAL A 79 -2.50 8.79 1.28
N LEU A 80 -2.39 7.82 0.39
CA LEU A 80 -3.43 7.40 -0.55
C LEU A 80 -4.16 6.17 0.00
N ALA A 81 -5.48 6.24 0.15
CA ALA A 81 -6.29 5.12 0.61
C ALA A 81 -7.34 4.76 -0.46
N LEU A 82 -7.41 3.47 -0.79
CA LEU A 82 -8.26 2.93 -1.86
C LEU A 82 -9.23 1.89 -1.30
N SER A 83 -10.49 1.99 -1.70
CA SER A 83 -11.54 1.02 -1.35
C SER A 83 -12.49 0.77 -2.53
N ALA A 84 -12.95 -0.45 -2.70
CA ALA A 84 -13.91 -0.79 -3.73
C ALA A 84 -15.27 -0.13 -3.46
N SER A 85 -15.79 -0.30 -2.25
CA SER A 85 -17.07 0.28 -1.86
C SER A 85 -17.19 0.31 -0.33
N MET A 86 -17.74 1.39 0.17
CA MET A 86 -18.15 1.49 1.56
C MET A 86 -19.67 1.33 1.63
N PRO A 87 -20.22 0.57 2.59
CA PRO A 87 -21.66 0.35 2.70
C PRO A 87 -22.37 1.59 3.24
N GLY A 88 -23.69 1.67 2.96
CA GLY A 88 -24.59 2.65 3.53
C GLY A 88 -24.48 4.05 2.92
N PHE A 89 -25.20 5.00 3.55
CA PHE A 89 -25.28 6.38 3.07
C PHE A 89 -23.92 7.09 3.08
N VAL A 90 -23.10 6.84 4.11
CA VAL A 90 -21.74 7.42 4.19
C VAL A 90 -20.90 6.93 3.01
N GLY A 91 -20.95 5.64 2.70
CA GLY A 91 -20.25 5.09 1.55
C GLY A 91 -20.71 5.68 0.21
N ALA A 92 -22.03 5.86 0.07
CA ALA A 92 -22.59 6.52 -1.13
C ALA A 92 -22.15 7.99 -1.24
N ALA A 93 -22.04 8.71 -0.12
CA ALA A 93 -21.58 10.09 -0.09
C ALA A 93 -20.06 10.20 -0.37
N LEU A 94 -19.26 9.19 -0.01
CA LEU A 94 -17.81 9.17 -0.21
C LEU A 94 -17.39 8.56 -1.55
N ARG A 95 -18.33 8.08 -2.36
CA ARG A 95 -18.06 7.52 -3.67
C ARG A 95 -17.49 8.59 -4.62
N LYS A 96 -16.39 8.25 -5.27
CA LYS A 96 -15.73 9.07 -6.30
C LYS A 96 -16.73 9.46 -7.40
N GLY A 97 -16.92 10.75 -7.64
CA GLY A 97 -17.86 11.27 -8.63
C GLY A 97 -19.33 10.85 -8.43
N GLY A 98 -19.71 10.40 -7.23
CA GLY A 98 -21.06 9.93 -6.93
C GLY A 98 -22.10 11.06 -6.83
N PHE A 99 -23.38 10.69 -6.93
CA PHE A 99 -24.51 11.64 -6.85
C PHE A 99 -24.47 12.53 -5.60
N TYR A 100 -23.99 12.00 -4.48
CA TYR A 100 -23.90 12.73 -3.20
C TYR A 100 -22.55 13.46 -2.99
N ALA A 101 -21.61 13.41 -3.94
CA ALA A 101 -20.33 14.10 -3.84
C ALA A 101 -20.46 15.61 -3.55
N PRO A 102 -21.42 16.36 -4.12
CA PRO A 102 -21.62 17.77 -3.80
C PRO A 102 -21.91 18.06 -2.32
N MET A 103 -22.49 17.11 -1.59
CA MET A 103 -22.82 17.27 -0.16
C MET A 103 -21.58 17.33 0.75
N ARG A 104 -20.41 16.91 0.26
CA ARG A 104 -19.12 16.91 0.97
C ARG A 104 -18.09 17.87 0.39
N SER A 105 -18.49 18.81 -0.43
CA SER A 105 -17.58 19.76 -1.11
C SER A 105 -16.63 20.49 -0.15
N GLY A 106 -17.05 20.75 1.11
CA GLY A 106 -16.21 21.38 2.13
C GLY A 106 -15.06 20.51 2.66
N ILE A 107 -15.09 19.18 2.42
CA ILE A 107 -14.04 18.24 2.86
C ILE A 107 -13.36 17.51 1.71
N THR A 108 -13.80 17.75 0.48
CA THR A 108 -13.20 17.15 -0.72
C THR A 108 -11.79 17.72 -0.93
N HIS A 109 -10.89 16.89 -1.45
CA HIS A 109 -9.54 17.31 -1.82
C HIS A 109 -9.63 18.45 -2.84
N SER A 110 -8.96 19.57 -2.55
CA SER A 110 -8.85 20.70 -3.46
C SER A 110 -7.59 20.55 -4.30
N GLU A 111 -7.72 20.71 -5.61
CA GLU A 111 -6.60 20.66 -6.53
C GLU A 111 -5.56 21.71 -6.17
N SER A 112 -4.31 21.32 -5.96
CA SER A 112 -3.19 22.23 -5.77
C SER A 112 -2.42 22.34 -7.09
N THR A 113 -2.41 23.55 -7.64
CA THR A 113 -1.75 23.89 -8.92
C THR A 113 -0.25 24.19 -8.73
N THR A 114 0.43 23.61 -7.78
CA THR A 114 1.88 23.75 -7.67
C THR A 114 2.53 22.80 -8.67
N ALA A 115 3.08 23.38 -9.74
CA ALA A 115 3.99 22.70 -10.64
C ALA A 115 5.28 22.39 -9.87
N GLU A 116 5.26 21.33 -9.06
CA GLU A 116 6.48 20.82 -8.45
C GLU A 116 7.30 20.09 -9.52
N LEU A 117 8.62 20.28 -9.44
CA LEU A 117 9.57 19.53 -10.26
C LEU A 117 9.33 18.03 -10.03
N HIS A 118 9.26 17.23 -11.11
CA HIS A 118 9.17 15.78 -11.05
C HIS A 118 10.40 15.19 -10.35
N THR A 119 10.32 15.09 -9.03
CA THR A 119 11.36 14.47 -8.20
C THR A 119 10.85 13.17 -7.64
N ARG A 120 11.76 12.28 -7.27
CA ARG A 120 11.37 11.04 -6.58
C ARG A 120 10.82 11.38 -5.20
N CYS A 121 9.69 10.81 -4.88
CA CYS A 121 9.04 10.91 -3.57
C CYS A 121 8.62 9.53 -3.07
N ILE A 122 8.22 9.46 -1.82
CA ILE A 122 7.66 8.27 -1.20
C ILE A 122 6.27 8.62 -0.68
N PHE A 123 5.28 7.82 -1.01
CA PHE A 123 3.92 7.95 -0.49
C PHE A 123 3.48 6.64 0.19
N THR A 124 2.50 6.73 1.08
CA THR A 124 1.89 5.57 1.73
C THR A 124 0.62 5.18 0.99
N LEU A 125 0.52 3.91 0.60
CA LEU A 125 -0.69 3.31 0.03
C LEU A 125 -1.38 2.44 1.07
N LYS A 126 -2.70 2.62 1.22
CA LYS A 126 -3.58 1.80 2.06
C LYS A 126 -4.66 1.16 1.19
N LEU A 127 -4.84 -0.14 1.32
CA LEU A 127 -5.83 -0.89 0.56
C LEU A 127 -6.88 -1.47 1.50
N PHE A 128 -8.15 -1.27 1.16
CA PHE A 128 -9.28 -1.74 1.97
C PHE A 128 -10.23 -2.63 1.18
N ASN A 129 -10.93 -3.51 1.89
CA ASN A 129 -11.96 -4.38 1.36
C ASN A 129 -11.46 -5.20 0.13
N LEU A 130 -12.28 -5.31 -0.90
CA LEU A 130 -11.96 -6.05 -2.11
C LEU A 130 -10.70 -5.53 -2.83
N VAL A 131 -10.35 -4.25 -2.71
CA VAL A 131 -9.11 -3.73 -3.31
C VAL A 131 -7.88 -4.36 -2.65
N ALA A 132 -7.90 -4.60 -1.33
CA ALA A 132 -6.83 -5.31 -0.65
C ALA A 132 -6.71 -6.77 -1.11
N GLU A 133 -7.84 -7.44 -1.36
CA GLU A 133 -7.89 -8.82 -1.85
C GLU A 133 -7.38 -8.94 -3.28
N GLU A 134 -7.83 -8.04 -4.16
CA GLU A 134 -7.60 -8.12 -5.60
C GLU A 134 -6.23 -7.56 -6.02
N LEU A 135 -5.74 -6.49 -5.39
CA LEU A 135 -4.46 -5.85 -5.72
C LEU A 135 -3.33 -6.14 -4.74
N GLY A 136 -3.65 -6.50 -3.49
CA GLY A 136 -2.67 -6.61 -2.41
C GLY A 136 -1.51 -7.55 -2.74
N SER A 137 -1.80 -8.73 -3.32
CA SER A 137 -0.77 -9.68 -3.73
C SER A 137 0.18 -9.08 -4.77
N SER A 138 -0.35 -8.33 -5.75
CA SER A 138 0.45 -7.70 -6.81
C SER A 138 1.45 -6.67 -6.25
N PHE A 139 1.03 -5.85 -5.29
CA PHE A 139 1.94 -4.90 -4.62
C PHE A 139 3.01 -5.61 -3.80
N LEU A 140 2.62 -6.60 -2.98
CA LEU A 140 3.56 -7.37 -2.18
C LEU A 140 4.60 -8.10 -3.02
N MET A 141 4.22 -8.62 -4.19
CA MET A 141 5.12 -9.30 -5.12
C MET A 141 6.11 -8.35 -5.82
N LYS A 142 5.73 -7.09 -6.03
CA LYS A 142 6.64 -6.06 -6.56
C LYS A 142 7.62 -5.55 -5.51
N GLY A 143 7.31 -5.74 -4.23
CA GLY A 143 8.08 -5.24 -3.10
C GLY A 143 7.57 -3.89 -2.59
N VAL A 144 7.41 -3.81 -1.28
CA VAL A 144 6.87 -2.64 -0.59
C VAL A 144 7.77 -2.24 0.57
N TRP A 145 7.83 -0.96 0.87
CA TRP A 145 8.55 -0.45 2.03
C TRP A 145 7.63 -0.42 3.25
N LEU A 146 8.11 -0.95 4.36
CA LEU A 146 7.37 -1.02 5.62
C LEU A 146 8.18 -0.38 6.74
N GLN A 147 7.49 0.26 7.69
CA GLN A 147 8.14 0.73 8.90
C GLN A 147 8.57 -0.48 9.74
N SER A 148 9.85 -0.53 10.07
CA SER A 148 10.47 -1.70 10.72
C SER A 148 9.79 -2.08 12.05
N ALA A 149 9.46 -1.10 12.88
CA ALA A 149 8.84 -1.36 14.18
C ALA A 149 7.45 -2.00 14.05
N SER A 150 6.57 -1.41 13.20
CA SER A 150 5.21 -1.92 12.96
C SER A 150 5.24 -3.29 12.29
N PHE A 151 6.11 -3.47 11.30
CA PHE A 151 6.21 -4.75 10.59
C PHE A 151 6.76 -5.86 11.50
N ARG A 152 7.76 -5.57 12.34
CA ARG A 152 8.23 -6.52 13.34
C ARG A 152 7.13 -6.93 14.33
N GLU A 153 6.34 -5.97 14.79
CA GLU A 153 5.20 -6.24 15.68
C GLU A 153 4.17 -7.13 15.01
N PHE A 154 3.80 -6.83 13.76
CA PHE A 154 2.93 -7.67 12.95
C PHE A 154 3.47 -9.10 12.83
N LEU A 155 4.73 -9.28 12.44
CA LEU A 155 5.36 -10.60 12.32
C LEU A 155 5.35 -11.35 13.65
N SER A 156 5.60 -10.67 14.77
CA SER A 156 5.60 -11.27 16.10
C SER A 156 4.20 -11.73 16.54
N ARG A 157 3.16 -10.92 16.27
CA ARG A 157 1.77 -11.27 16.59
C ARG A 157 1.26 -12.46 15.77
N HIS A 158 1.73 -12.59 14.54
CA HIS A 158 1.30 -13.61 13.60
C HIS A 158 2.33 -14.73 13.39
N GLU A 159 3.37 -14.85 14.24
CA GLU A 159 4.52 -15.74 14.05
C GLU A 159 4.10 -17.16 13.71
N LYS A 160 3.17 -17.74 14.47
CA LYS A 160 2.71 -19.12 14.26
C LYS A 160 2.03 -19.27 12.90
N SER A 161 1.04 -18.45 12.60
CA SER A 161 0.25 -18.57 11.35
C SER A 161 1.10 -18.29 10.10
N LEU A 162 2.06 -17.36 10.20
CA LEU A 162 2.98 -17.07 9.10
C LEU A 162 3.99 -18.19 8.92
N SER A 163 4.53 -18.77 10.00
CA SER A 163 5.45 -19.91 9.93
C SER A 163 4.78 -21.16 9.36
N ASP A 164 3.51 -21.40 9.71
CA ASP A 164 2.75 -22.54 9.19
C ASP A 164 2.44 -22.46 7.69
N ARG A 165 2.37 -21.24 7.14
CA ARG A 165 2.02 -21.00 5.74
C ARG A 165 3.21 -20.67 4.85
N CYS A 166 4.26 -20.09 5.39
CA CYS A 166 5.43 -19.68 4.63
C CYS A 166 6.36 -20.86 4.39
N SER A 167 6.69 -21.13 3.15
CA SER A 167 7.65 -22.18 2.79
C SER A 167 9.10 -21.76 2.94
N ARG A 168 9.40 -20.48 2.86
CA ARG A 168 10.76 -19.94 2.94
C ARG A 168 10.75 -18.47 3.36
N TRP A 169 11.66 -18.13 4.25
CA TRP A 169 12.02 -16.76 4.58
C TRP A 169 13.48 -16.50 4.21
N ASN A 170 13.76 -15.35 3.65
CA ASN A 170 15.11 -14.89 3.33
C ASN A 170 15.27 -13.44 3.81
N MET A 171 16.44 -13.14 4.35
CA MET A 171 16.81 -11.79 4.75
C MET A 171 18.22 -11.49 4.27
N ASP A 172 18.38 -10.49 3.40
CA ASP A 172 19.67 -10.08 2.83
C ASP A 172 20.45 -11.26 2.25
N ASP A 173 19.78 -12.08 1.42
CA ASP A 173 20.30 -13.31 0.77
C ASP A 173 20.64 -14.48 1.74
N GLN A 174 20.21 -14.40 2.98
CA GLN A 174 20.35 -15.48 3.97
C GLN A 174 19.01 -16.13 4.27
N ASP A 175 18.93 -17.44 4.10
CA ASP A 175 17.76 -18.21 4.50
C ASP A 175 17.70 -18.31 6.04
N LEU A 176 16.59 -17.86 6.60
CA LEU A 176 16.34 -17.86 8.04
C LEU A 176 14.92 -18.37 8.29
N ASP A 177 14.66 -18.86 9.51
CA ASP A 177 13.29 -19.00 9.97
C ASP A 177 12.74 -17.65 10.46
N LEU A 178 11.43 -17.55 10.64
CA LEU A 178 10.80 -16.30 11.11
C LEU A 178 11.31 -15.88 12.49
N THR A 179 11.60 -16.85 13.37
CA THR A 179 12.18 -16.59 14.68
C THR A 179 13.57 -15.95 14.58
N GLY A 180 14.40 -16.40 13.65
CA GLY A 180 15.71 -15.80 13.36
C GLY A 180 15.58 -14.36 12.85
N ILE A 181 14.63 -14.13 11.92
CA ILE A 181 14.31 -12.78 11.42
C ILE A 181 13.88 -11.86 12.58
N LEU A 182 12.97 -12.31 13.45
CA LEU A 182 12.47 -11.53 14.58
C LEU A 182 13.56 -11.16 15.61
N LYS A 183 14.61 -11.98 15.73
CA LYS A 183 15.77 -11.72 16.61
C LYS A 183 16.85 -10.85 15.96
N SER A 184 16.74 -10.57 14.66
CA SER A 184 17.74 -9.80 13.93
C SER A 184 17.91 -8.38 14.51
N PRO A 185 19.14 -7.85 14.52
CA PRO A 185 19.41 -6.47 14.95
C PRO A 185 18.87 -5.42 13.96
N ILE A 186 18.44 -5.78 12.75
CA ILE A 186 17.90 -4.84 11.75
C ILE A 186 16.76 -3.98 12.30
N TRP A 187 15.92 -4.55 13.16
CA TRP A 187 14.77 -3.86 13.74
C TRP A 187 15.12 -2.67 14.63
N LYS A 188 16.37 -2.59 15.11
CA LYS A 188 16.87 -1.46 15.90
C LYS A 188 17.66 -0.46 15.06
N ASN A 189 18.19 -0.91 13.94
CA ASN A 189 19.17 -0.16 13.15
C ASN A 189 18.58 0.45 11.88
N SER A 190 17.39 0.02 11.47
CA SER A 190 16.75 0.47 10.23
C SER A 190 15.33 0.96 10.52
N GLU A 191 15.01 2.14 10.03
CA GLU A 191 13.68 2.72 10.14
C GLU A 191 12.68 2.00 9.22
N PHE A 192 13.14 1.56 8.06
CA PHE A 192 12.34 0.90 7.04
C PHE A 192 12.98 -0.41 6.59
N VAL A 193 12.14 -1.33 6.14
CA VAL A 193 12.50 -2.59 5.53
C VAL A 193 11.80 -2.73 4.17
N LEU A 194 12.52 -3.19 3.16
CA LEU A 194 11.92 -3.63 1.90
C LEU A 194 11.40 -5.05 2.08
N PHE A 195 10.11 -5.24 1.88
CA PHE A 195 9.47 -6.55 1.98
C PHE A 195 8.88 -6.98 0.64
N ARG A 196 9.16 -8.21 0.24
CA ARG A 196 8.63 -8.82 -0.98
C ARG A 196 8.07 -10.20 -0.67
N VAL A 197 7.02 -10.56 -1.38
CA VAL A 197 6.47 -11.92 -1.32
C VAL A 197 6.58 -12.57 -2.70
N SER A 198 7.01 -13.81 -2.72
CA SER A 198 6.97 -14.67 -3.90
C SER A 198 5.92 -15.77 -3.68
N VAL A 199 5.30 -16.24 -4.77
CA VAL A 199 4.31 -17.32 -4.71
C VAL A 199 5.01 -18.65 -4.94
N SER A 200 4.76 -19.63 -4.07
CA SER A 200 5.15 -21.02 -4.33
C SER A 200 4.17 -21.66 -5.33
N ASP A 201 4.71 -22.39 -6.26
CA ASP A 201 3.95 -23.25 -7.18
C ASP A 201 3.17 -24.34 -6.43
#